data_e4b2545ddc72b554250f27c2baef5d33
#
_entry.id   e4b2545ddc72b554250f27c2baef5d33
#
_cell.length_a   1.000
_cell.length_b   1.000
_cell.length_c   1.000
_cell.angle_alpha   90.00
_cell.angle_beta   90.00
_cell.angle_gamma   90.00
#
_symmetry.space_group_name_H-M   'P 1'
#
loop_
_entity.id
_entity.type
_entity.pdbx_description
1 polymer ?
#
loop_
_entity_poly.entity_id
_entity_poly.type
_entity_poly.pdbx_seq_one_letter_code
_entity_poly.pdbx_strand_id
1 'polypeptide(L)'
;GRAIVYTNDDEKTVNAGEAIIAHINIPVGIKTDQGTIYTEIMIGENSMMNSAVKPGEVFGLKDLVPYQDGKIVNMDVAHNEKMKFVVMAFDAGTGLSEHAAPGEALVFALDGSATIIYEGVAHEIHAGEQFCFAKGGLHAVTATEKFKMALLLTL
;
A
#
# COMPACT_ATOMS: atom_id res chain seq x y z
N GLY A 1 10.11 3.05 12.93
CA GLY A 1 10.74 4.37 13.00
C GLY A 1 9.73 5.50 13.06
N ARG A 2 10.24 6.70 13.28
CA ARG A 2 9.46 7.95 13.32
C ARG A 2 10.19 8.99 12.47
N ALA A 3 9.45 9.71 11.64
CA ALA A 3 9.94 10.86 10.90
C ALA A 3 9.08 12.09 11.17
N ILE A 4 9.65 13.26 10.97
CA ILE A 4 8.94 14.53 10.91
C ILE A 4 9.01 14.98 9.46
N VAL A 5 7.86 15.09 8.82
CA VAL A 5 7.68 15.67 7.49
C VAL A 5 7.33 17.12 7.67
N TYR A 6 8.06 18.03 7.02
CA TYR A 6 7.89 19.46 7.21
C TYR A 6 7.89 20.24 5.90
N THR A 7 7.17 21.33 5.93
CA THR A 7 7.18 22.39 4.92
C THR A 7 7.68 23.68 5.57
N ASN A 8 7.63 24.81 4.86
CA ASN A 8 7.95 26.11 5.48
C ASN A 8 6.99 26.50 6.61
N ASP A 9 5.74 26.01 6.57
CA ASP A 9 4.66 26.50 7.41
C ASP A 9 4.07 25.44 8.37
N ASP A 10 4.44 24.16 8.22
CA ASP A 10 3.85 23.06 8.99
C ASP A 10 4.81 21.90 9.19
N GLU A 11 4.64 21.17 10.30
CA GLU A 11 5.34 19.92 10.62
C GLU A 11 4.34 18.83 11.02
N LYS A 12 4.53 17.63 10.49
CA LYS A 12 3.74 16.44 10.85
C LYS A 12 4.64 15.31 11.29
N THR A 13 4.32 14.69 12.42
CA THR A 13 4.96 13.44 12.84
C THR A 13 4.32 12.28 12.11
N VAL A 14 5.14 11.44 11.50
CA VAL A 14 4.73 10.21 10.81
C VAL A 14 5.42 9.04 11.50
N ASN A 15 4.64 8.11 12.05
CA ASN A 15 5.12 6.93 12.74
C ASN A 15 5.18 5.71 11.81
N ALA A 16 5.72 4.59 12.29
CA ALA A 16 5.72 3.34 11.53
C ALA A 16 4.29 2.91 11.17
N GLY A 17 4.07 2.54 9.92
CA GLY A 17 2.76 2.15 9.38
C GLY A 17 1.86 3.31 8.97
N GLU A 18 2.29 4.55 9.20
CA GLU A 18 1.57 5.76 8.76
C GLU A 18 2.13 6.29 7.43
N ALA A 19 1.32 7.05 6.74
CA ALA A 19 1.63 7.72 5.49
C ALA A 19 1.17 9.18 5.54
N ILE A 20 1.74 9.99 4.67
CA ILE A 20 1.32 11.36 4.42
C ILE A 20 1.42 11.64 2.92
N ILE A 21 0.49 12.41 2.40
CA ILE A 21 0.53 12.87 1.02
C ILE A 21 1.01 14.32 1.03
N ALA A 22 2.15 14.58 0.35
CA ALA A 22 2.62 15.92 0.14
C ALA A 22 1.80 16.63 -0.94
N HIS A 23 1.59 17.93 -0.76
CA HIS A 23 0.98 18.75 -1.79
C HIS A 23 1.92 18.91 -3.00
N ILE A 24 1.33 18.93 -4.18
CA ILE A 24 2.07 19.26 -5.41
C ILE A 24 2.68 20.67 -5.32
N ASN A 25 3.91 20.80 -5.79
CA ASN A 25 4.67 22.06 -5.84
C ASN A 25 4.96 22.74 -4.47
N ILE A 26 4.79 22.02 -3.35
CA ILE A 26 5.24 22.48 -2.04
C ILE A 26 6.51 21.72 -1.70
N PRO A 27 7.65 22.40 -1.47
CA PRO A 27 8.86 21.76 -1.02
C PRO A 27 8.64 21.07 0.33
N VAL A 28 9.00 19.79 0.42
CA VAL A 28 8.86 18.96 1.61
C VAL A 28 10.22 18.48 2.05
N GLY A 29 10.51 18.61 3.32
CA GLY A 29 11.69 18.00 3.94
C GLY A 29 11.30 16.91 4.92
N ILE A 30 12.23 15.99 5.16
CA ILE A 30 12.07 14.90 6.11
C ILE A 30 13.25 14.94 7.10
N LYS A 31 12.96 14.88 8.37
CA LYS A 31 13.98 14.79 9.45
C LYS A 31 13.63 13.69 10.44
N THR A 32 14.64 13.11 11.07
CA THR A 32 14.49 12.11 12.12
C THR A 32 15.64 12.25 13.12
N ASP A 33 15.36 11.95 14.38
CA ASP A 33 16.34 11.93 15.49
C ASP A 33 16.87 10.51 15.80
N GLN A 34 16.17 9.47 15.34
CA GLN A 34 16.49 8.08 15.66
C GLN A 34 16.75 7.20 14.41
N GLY A 35 16.73 7.80 13.22
CA GLY A 35 16.77 7.08 11.97
C GLY A 35 15.39 6.56 11.56
N THR A 36 15.15 6.57 10.26
CA THR A 36 13.91 6.04 9.66
C THR A 36 14.20 5.46 8.28
N ILE A 37 13.39 4.50 7.88
CA ILE A 37 13.28 4.02 6.50
C ILE A 37 11.86 4.33 6.05
N TYR A 38 11.72 4.91 4.89
CA TYR A 38 10.42 5.21 4.30
C TYR A 38 10.40 4.86 2.81
N THR A 39 9.21 4.62 2.29
CA THR A 39 8.96 4.45 0.87
C THR A 39 8.30 5.70 0.33
N GLU A 40 8.83 6.25 -0.74
CA GLU A 40 8.24 7.37 -1.47
C GLU A 40 7.64 6.87 -2.78
N ILE A 41 6.38 7.23 -3.02
CA ILE A 41 5.67 6.94 -4.26
C ILE A 41 5.33 8.28 -4.90
N MET A 42 5.96 8.59 -6.01
CA MET A 42 5.64 9.78 -6.80
C MET A 42 4.48 9.48 -7.73
N ILE A 43 3.39 10.23 -7.56
CA ILE A 43 2.18 10.11 -8.36
C ILE A 43 2.23 11.21 -9.42
N GLY A 44 2.17 10.83 -10.70
CA GLY A 44 2.23 11.77 -11.81
C GLY A 44 1.05 12.75 -11.87
N GLU A 45 1.19 13.79 -12.66
CA GLU A 45 0.09 14.72 -12.99
C GLU A 45 -1.10 13.95 -13.56
N ASN A 46 -2.31 14.45 -13.38
CA ASN A 46 -3.59 13.83 -13.77
C ASN A 46 -3.95 12.53 -13.01
N SER A 47 -3.35 12.30 -11.85
CA SER A 47 -3.77 11.20 -10.98
C SER A 47 -5.03 11.57 -10.21
N MET A 48 -5.95 10.62 -10.11
CA MET A 48 -7.14 10.73 -9.26
C MET A 48 -6.81 10.18 -7.88
N MET A 49 -7.00 11.02 -6.85
CA MET A 49 -6.83 10.64 -5.45
C MET A 49 -8.20 10.34 -4.83
N ASN A 50 -8.24 9.32 -3.97
CA ASN A 50 -9.45 9.07 -3.19
C ASN A 50 -9.68 10.18 -2.16
N SER A 51 -10.92 10.65 -2.05
CA SER A 51 -11.29 11.72 -1.11
C SER A 51 -11.16 11.35 0.37
N ALA A 52 -11.00 10.06 0.69
CA ALA A 52 -10.72 9.60 2.05
C ALA A 52 -9.30 9.94 2.53
N VAL A 53 -8.38 10.22 1.59
CA VAL A 53 -7.01 10.66 1.92
C VAL A 53 -6.84 12.10 1.52
N LYS A 54 -6.31 12.91 2.44
CA LYS A 54 -6.16 14.35 2.22
C LYS A 54 -4.69 14.74 2.26
N PRO A 55 -4.21 15.53 1.31
CA PRO A 55 -2.86 16.05 1.35
C PRO A 55 -2.58 16.82 2.66
N GLY A 56 -1.39 16.60 3.25
CA GLY A 56 -0.99 17.22 4.51
C GLY A 56 -1.54 16.55 5.78
N GLU A 57 -2.43 15.57 5.67
CA GLU A 57 -2.91 14.79 6.81
C GLU A 57 -2.17 13.45 6.92
N VAL A 58 -1.80 13.05 8.14
CA VAL A 58 -1.20 11.74 8.43
C VAL A 58 -2.31 10.71 8.61
N PHE A 59 -2.15 9.54 8.01
CA PHE A 59 -3.11 8.45 8.09
C PHE A 59 -2.42 7.08 8.08
N GLY A 60 -3.07 6.06 8.66
CA GLY A 60 -2.63 4.67 8.54
C GLY A 60 -3.15 4.04 7.26
N LEU A 61 -2.25 3.51 6.40
CA LEU A 61 -2.69 2.79 5.19
C LEU A 61 -3.63 1.64 5.53
N LYS A 62 -3.33 0.86 6.56
CA LYS A 62 -4.16 -0.27 6.98
C LYS A 62 -5.53 0.13 7.52
N ASP A 63 -5.72 1.39 7.91
CA ASP A 63 -6.96 1.89 8.49
C ASP A 63 -7.96 2.39 7.44
N LEU A 64 -7.52 2.49 6.17
CA LEU A 64 -8.36 2.96 5.07
C LEU A 64 -9.49 1.98 4.71
N VAL A 65 -9.33 0.69 4.97
CA VAL A 65 -10.33 -0.34 4.69
C VAL A 65 -10.60 -1.19 5.92
N PRO A 66 -11.88 -1.45 6.26
CA PRO A 66 -12.24 -2.36 7.37
C PRO A 66 -12.15 -3.81 6.93
N TYR A 67 -11.96 -4.73 7.90
CA TYR A 67 -12.30 -6.13 7.68
C TYR A 67 -13.81 -6.34 7.64
N GLN A 68 -14.28 -7.20 6.76
CA GLN A 68 -15.68 -7.63 6.66
C GLN A 68 -15.72 -9.15 6.58
N ASP A 69 -16.57 -9.76 7.40
CA ASP A 69 -16.68 -11.22 7.52
C ASP A 69 -16.96 -11.89 6.16
N GLY A 70 -16.10 -12.85 5.80
CA GLY A 70 -16.16 -13.60 4.55
C GLY A 70 -15.91 -12.80 3.28
N LYS A 71 -15.36 -11.59 3.36
CA LYS A 71 -15.19 -10.70 2.21
C LYS A 71 -13.77 -10.18 2.04
N ILE A 72 -13.49 -9.75 0.82
CA ILE A 72 -12.38 -8.89 0.48
C ILE A 72 -12.94 -7.48 0.26
N VAL A 73 -12.37 -6.49 0.95
CA VAL A 73 -12.70 -5.07 0.80
C VAL A 73 -11.51 -4.37 0.19
N ASN A 74 -11.72 -3.55 -0.83
CA ASN A 74 -10.64 -2.77 -1.45
C ASN A 74 -11.01 -1.29 -1.57
N MET A 75 -9.98 -0.46 -1.68
CA MET A 75 -10.11 0.97 -1.96
C MET A 75 -8.94 1.42 -2.83
N ASP A 76 -9.26 2.03 -3.96
CA ASP A 76 -8.27 2.74 -4.76
C ASP A 76 -7.86 4.02 -4.01
N VAL A 77 -6.59 4.10 -3.62
CA VAL A 77 -6.02 5.28 -2.96
C VAL A 77 -5.67 6.34 -3.99
N ALA A 78 -5.01 5.91 -5.06
CA ALA A 78 -4.65 6.74 -6.20
C ALA A 78 -4.59 5.93 -7.49
N HIS A 79 -4.94 6.54 -8.61
CA HIS A 79 -4.77 5.93 -9.93
C HIS A 79 -4.64 6.96 -11.05
N ASN A 80 -4.01 6.54 -12.12
CA ASN A 80 -3.98 7.20 -13.42
C ASN A 80 -3.86 6.12 -14.52
N GLU A 81 -3.64 6.53 -15.77
CA GLU A 81 -3.52 5.61 -16.91
C GLU A 81 -2.34 4.63 -16.81
N LYS A 82 -1.32 4.95 -15.98
CA LYS A 82 -0.06 4.20 -15.90
C LYS A 82 0.13 3.47 -14.58
N MET A 83 -0.68 3.78 -13.56
CA MET A 83 -0.51 3.19 -12.24
C MET A 83 -1.80 3.14 -11.46
N LYS A 84 -1.87 2.18 -10.54
CA LYS A 84 -2.93 2.04 -9.57
C LYS A 84 -2.33 1.71 -8.21
N PHE A 85 -2.72 2.46 -7.17
CA PHE A 85 -2.36 2.19 -5.79
C PHE A 85 -3.62 1.86 -4.99
N VAL A 86 -3.72 0.63 -4.51
CA VAL A 86 -4.93 0.06 -3.88
C VAL A 86 -4.57 -0.44 -2.49
N VAL A 87 -5.47 -0.25 -1.52
CA VAL A 87 -5.41 -0.95 -0.24
C VAL A 87 -6.52 -1.99 -0.18
N MET A 88 -6.18 -3.19 0.27
CA MET A 88 -7.10 -4.34 0.34
C MET A 88 -7.09 -4.95 1.74
N ALA A 89 -8.27 -5.35 2.21
CA ALA A 89 -8.45 -6.12 3.44
C ALA A 89 -9.12 -7.47 3.11
N PHE A 90 -8.56 -8.54 3.58
CA PHE A 90 -9.03 -9.91 3.38
C PHE A 90 -9.46 -10.48 4.73
N ASP A 91 -10.66 -11.02 4.81
CA ASP A 91 -11.01 -11.85 5.95
C ASP A 91 -10.28 -13.20 5.89
N ALA A 92 -10.10 -13.86 7.02
CA ALA A 92 -9.41 -15.15 7.09
C ALA A 92 -10.04 -16.17 6.12
N GLY A 93 -9.21 -16.86 5.34
CA GLY A 93 -9.63 -17.83 4.33
C GLY A 93 -10.17 -17.25 3.02
N THR A 94 -10.28 -15.92 2.88
CA THR A 94 -10.61 -15.30 1.59
C THR A 94 -9.36 -15.13 0.73
N GLY A 95 -9.51 -15.00 -0.58
CA GLY A 95 -8.37 -14.87 -1.48
C GLY A 95 -8.75 -14.45 -2.90
N LEU A 96 -7.73 -14.10 -3.64
CA LEU A 96 -7.79 -13.86 -5.09
C LEU A 96 -7.35 -15.13 -5.80
N SER A 97 -8.19 -15.65 -6.68
CA SER A 97 -7.84 -16.80 -7.54
C SER A 97 -6.69 -16.44 -8.48
N GLU A 98 -6.02 -17.46 -9.00
CA GLU A 98 -4.90 -17.29 -9.91
C GLU A 98 -5.27 -16.44 -11.13
N HIS A 99 -4.44 -15.46 -11.39
CA HIS A 99 -4.55 -14.53 -12.52
C HIS A 99 -3.18 -13.97 -12.89
N ALA A 100 -3.07 -13.38 -14.08
CA ALA A 100 -1.85 -12.73 -14.53
C ALA A 100 -1.81 -11.26 -14.13
N ALA A 101 -0.67 -10.78 -13.68
CA ALA A 101 -0.44 -9.36 -13.42
C ALA A 101 -0.48 -8.56 -14.74
N PRO A 102 -1.35 -7.55 -14.90
CA PRO A 102 -1.41 -6.74 -16.12
C PRO A 102 -0.17 -5.85 -16.31
N GLY A 103 0.55 -5.58 -15.24
CA GLY A 103 1.80 -4.84 -15.18
C GLY A 103 2.70 -5.37 -14.06
N GLU A 104 3.76 -4.68 -13.75
CA GLU A 104 4.55 -4.99 -12.55
C GLU A 104 3.78 -4.55 -11.31
N ALA A 105 3.77 -5.39 -10.28
CA ALA A 105 3.03 -5.13 -9.07
C ALA A 105 3.89 -5.33 -7.83
N LEU A 106 3.88 -4.33 -6.93
CA LEU A 106 4.55 -4.39 -5.65
C LEU A 106 3.51 -4.47 -4.53
N VAL A 107 3.58 -5.54 -3.76
CA VAL A 107 2.75 -5.78 -2.57
C VAL A 107 3.49 -5.32 -1.33
N PHE A 108 2.79 -4.58 -0.47
CA PHE A 108 3.21 -4.24 0.89
C PHE A 108 2.23 -4.90 1.87
N ALA A 109 2.66 -5.89 2.62
CA ALA A 109 1.85 -6.47 3.68
C ALA A 109 1.74 -5.49 4.85
N LEU A 110 0.51 -5.08 5.18
CA LEU A 110 0.23 -4.05 6.18
C LEU A 110 -0.20 -4.60 7.53
N ASP A 111 -0.87 -5.76 7.53
CA ASP A 111 -1.44 -6.39 8.72
C ASP A 111 -1.65 -7.89 8.47
N GLY A 112 -1.42 -8.75 9.47
CA GLY A 112 -1.63 -10.19 9.39
C GLY A 112 -0.68 -10.92 8.45
N SER A 113 -1.16 -12.07 7.91
CA SER A 113 -0.39 -12.94 7.02
C SER A 113 -1.23 -13.56 5.91
N ALA A 114 -0.57 -13.88 4.79
CA ALA A 114 -1.17 -14.53 3.63
C ALA A 114 -0.18 -15.48 2.95
N THR A 115 -0.70 -16.41 2.18
CA THR A 115 0.07 -17.21 1.23
C THR A 115 -0.10 -16.62 -0.16
N ILE A 116 1.01 -16.28 -0.80
CA ILE A 116 1.09 -15.91 -2.21
C ILE A 116 1.57 -17.14 -2.98
N ILE A 117 0.81 -17.57 -3.98
CA ILE A 117 1.30 -18.53 -4.97
C ILE A 117 1.75 -17.72 -6.18
N TYR A 118 3.03 -17.80 -6.53
CA TYR A 118 3.60 -17.09 -7.68
C TYR A 118 4.35 -18.08 -8.57
N GLU A 119 3.98 -18.16 -9.85
CA GLU A 119 4.51 -19.12 -10.81
C GLU A 119 4.50 -20.58 -10.27
N GLY A 120 3.43 -20.95 -9.57
CA GLY A 120 3.24 -22.25 -8.96
C GLY A 120 4.02 -22.50 -7.66
N VAL A 121 4.77 -21.52 -7.16
CA VAL A 121 5.52 -21.61 -5.89
C VAL A 121 4.79 -20.83 -4.79
N ALA A 122 4.61 -21.47 -3.64
CA ALA A 122 4.00 -20.85 -2.48
C ALA A 122 5.03 -20.04 -1.67
N HIS A 123 4.64 -18.82 -1.29
CA HIS A 123 5.40 -17.91 -0.44
C HIS A 123 4.50 -17.40 0.66
N GLU A 124 4.95 -17.48 1.91
CA GLU A 124 4.28 -16.80 3.01
C GLU A 124 4.74 -15.35 3.09
N ILE A 125 3.81 -14.44 3.36
CA ILE A 125 4.08 -13.02 3.56
C ILE A 125 3.41 -12.55 4.85
N HIS A 126 4.14 -11.76 5.64
CA HIS A 126 3.70 -11.23 6.93
C HIS A 126 3.75 -9.70 6.93
N ALA A 127 3.00 -9.09 7.83
CA ALA A 127 3.00 -7.64 8.01
C ALA A 127 4.43 -7.06 8.09
N GLY A 128 4.71 -6.03 7.30
CA GLY A 128 6.03 -5.40 7.16
C GLY A 128 6.89 -5.96 6.01
N GLU A 129 6.49 -7.08 5.40
CA GLU A 129 7.19 -7.66 4.25
C GLU A 129 6.60 -7.16 2.92
N GLN A 130 7.38 -7.32 1.84
CA GLN A 130 6.98 -6.93 0.48
C GLN A 130 7.18 -8.09 -0.49
N PHE A 131 6.38 -8.11 -1.55
CA PHE A 131 6.50 -9.07 -2.64
C PHE A 131 6.30 -8.38 -3.98
N CYS A 132 7.01 -8.83 -5.02
CA CYS A 132 6.90 -8.25 -6.36
C CYS A 132 6.43 -9.30 -7.36
N PHE A 133 5.44 -8.93 -8.17
CA PHE A 133 5.01 -9.69 -9.35
C PHE A 133 5.54 -9.03 -10.61
N ALA A 134 6.18 -9.81 -11.49
CA ALA A 134 6.52 -9.35 -12.83
C ALA A 134 5.24 -9.28 -13.70
N LYS A 135 5.27 -8.42 -14.70
CA LYS A 135 4.21 -8.34 -15.72
C LYS A 135 3.96 -9.70 -16.35
N GLY A 136 2.72 -10.13 -16.37
CA GLY A 136 2.31 -11.43 -16.90
C GLY A 136 2.48 -12.61 -15.95
N GLY A 137 3.16 -12.41 -14.80
CA GLY A 137 3.35 -13.46 -13.82
C GLY A 137 2.04 -13.96 -13.21
N LEU A 138 1.82 -15.26 -13.22
CA LEU A 138 0.65 -15.92 -12.64
C LEU A 138 0.75 -15.93 -11.12
N HIS A 139 -0.28 -15.43 -10.45
CA HIS A 139 -0.29 -15.38 -9.00
C HIS A 139 -1.70 -15.50 -8.41
N ALA A 140 -1.74 -16.03 -7.20
CA ALA A 140 -2.90 -16.09 -6.32
C ALA A 140 -2.51 -15.60 -4.93
N VAL A 141 -3.47 -15.08 -4.17
CA VAL A 141 -3.27 -14.65 -2.78
C VAL A 141 -4.37 -15.26 -1.92
N THR A 142 -4.01 -15.91 -0.83
CA THR A 142 -4.95 -16.44 0.15
C THR A 142 -4.58 -15.97 1.55
N ALA A 143 -5.51 -15.30 2.22
CA ALA A 143 -5.33 -14.85 3.58
C ALA A 143 -5.37 -16.05 4.54
N THR A 144 -4.28 -16.33 5.23
CA THR A 144 -4.21 -17.41 6.23
C THR A 144 -4.86 -17.01 7.55
N GLU A 145 -4.86 -15.73 7.82
CA GLU A 145 -5.60 -15.03 8.88
C GLU A 145 -6.16 -13.72 8.31
N LYS A 146 -6.72 -12.85 9.12
CA LYS A 146 -7.08 -11.49 8.64
C LYS A 146 -5.84 -10.79 8.12
N PHE A 147 -5.88 -10.36 6.87
CA PHE A 147 -4.72 -9.81 6.16
C PHE A 147 -5.04 -8.50 5.47
N LYS A 148 -4.12 -7.55 5.53
CA LYS A 148 -4.21 -6.32 4.72
C LYS A 148 -2.95 -6.10 3.93
N MET A 149 -3.11 -5.62 2.71
CA MET A 149 -2.00 -5.21 1.86
C MET A 149 -2.29 -3.91 1.13
N ALA A 150 -1.22 -3.19 0.77
CA ALA A 150 -1.25 -2.21 -0.29
C ALA A 150 -0.63 -2.81 -1.55
N LEU A 151 -1.18 -2.47 -2.70
CA LEU A 151 -0.73 -2.91 -4.01
C LEU A 151 -0.43 -1.69 -4.87
N LEU A 152 0.82 -1.54 -5.29
CA LEU A 152 1.23 -0.59 -6.33
C LEU A 152 1.35 -1.37 -7.64
N LEU A 153 0.50 -1.07 -8.60
CA LEU A 153 0.48 -1.68 -9.93
C LEU A 153 0.90 -0.64 -10.97
N THR A 154 1.91 -0.97 -11.78
CA THR A 154 2.29 -0.19 -12.98
C THR A 154 1.65 -0.85 -14.21
N LEU A 155 1.10 -0.06 -15.13
CA LEU A 155 0.32 -0.51 -16.29
C LEU A 155 1.06 -0.30 -17.60
#